data_bfef55655ad97568e7e0a7e45f1ec358
#
_entry.id   bfef55655ad97568e7e0a7e45f1ec358
#
_cell.length_a   1.000
_cell.length_b   1.000
_cell.length_c   1.000
_cell.angle_alpha   90.00
_cell.angle_beta   90.00
_cell.angle_gamma   90.00
#
_symmetry.space_group_name_H-M   'P 1'
#
loop_
_entity.id
_entity.type
_entity.pdbx_description
1 polymer ?
#
loop_
_entity_poly.entity_id
_entity_poly.type
_entity_poly.pdbx_seq_one_letter_code
_entity_poly.pdbx_strand_id
1 'polypeptide(L)'
;HRNKFEKRGFDRVIDVWGADHHGHVHRLQSALDALGLDGSHRLEIVLMQLVRMMQGGEVVRMSKRTGKSLTLSDLLDEIPVDAARYFFNSRAAETQMEFDLDLAVKQDSDNPLYYCQYAHARICSLLRKMEEEGVTVPEQADLTVLSEEEELALVKQISLLPEEIIGAAADRDPSRLNKYAVALCAQFHRFYNACRIKEAEDEVRDARLVLCRAARQTIYNVLIMIGVEAPEHM
;
A
#
# COMPACT_ATOMS: atom_id res chain seq x y z
N HIS A 1 -17.19 19.98 14.91
CA HIS A 1 -15.78 20.36 15.12
C HIS A 1 -15.51 20.88 16.53
N ARG A 2 -16.42 21.67 17.11
CA ARG A 2 -16.33 22.07 18.52
C ARG A 2 -16.28 20.87 19.46
N ASN A 3 -17.09 19.83 19.21
CA ASN A 3 -17.06 18.59 19.97
C ASN A 3 -15.71 17.85 19.80
N LYS A 4 -15.17 17.79 18.56
CA LYS A 4 -13.86 17.17 18.30
C LYS A 4 -12.74 17.84 19.10
N PHE A 5 -12.70 19.17 19.12
CA PHE A 5 -11.64 19.93 19.80
C PHE A 5 -11.83 20.03 21.32
N GLU A 6 -13.03 20.41 21.80
CA GLU A 6 -13.25 20.69 23.22
C GLU A 6 -13.59 19.44 24.06
N LYS A 7 -14.47 18.55 23.53
CA LYS A 7 -14.92 17.38 24.30
C LYS A 7 -14.07 16.14 24.09
N ARG A 8 -13.66 15.90 22.84
CA ARG A 8 -12.82 14.75 22.48
C ARG A 8 -11.34 15.04 22.60
N GLY A 9 -10.93 16.31 22.74
CA GLY A 9 -9.58 16.74 23.01
C GLY A 9 -8.58 16.49 21.87
N PHE A 10 -9.02 16.48 20.62
CA PHE A 10 -8.10 16.31 19.49
C PHE A 10 -7.27 17.57 19.27
N ASP A 11 -5.96 17.42 19.18
CA ASP A 11 -5.04 18.51 18.84
C ASP A 11 -5.16 18.90 17.36
N ARG A 12 -5.34 17.91 16.48
CA ARG A 12 -5.53 18.08 15.04
C ARG A 12 -6.71 17.27 14.54
N VAL A 13 -7.47 17.83 13.61
CA VAL A 13 -8.57 17.17 12.91
C VAL A 13 -8.28 17.22 11.42
N ILE A 14 -8.43 16.08 10.74
CA ILE A 14 -8.28 15.96 9.29
C ILE A 14 -9.66 15.56 8.76
N ASP A 15 -10.24 16.41 7.90
CA ASP A 15 -11.46 16.10 7.19
C ASP A 15 -11.15 15.77 5.72
N VAL A 16 -11.79 14.75 5.17
CA VAL A 16 -11.66 14.37 3.76
C VAL A 16 -12.92 14.78 3.03
N TRP A 17 -12.80 15.70 2.06
CA TRP A 17 -13.92 16.25 1.30
C TRP A 17 -13.76 16.03 -0.21
N GLY A 18 -14.89 16.01 -0.94
CA GLY A 18 -14.88 16.12 -2.37
C GLY A 18 -14.34 17.49 -2.82
N ALA A 19 -13.60 17.52 -3.92
CA ALA A 19 -12.95 18.75 -4.43
C ALA A 19 -13.95 19.85 -4.79
N ASP A 20 -15.21 19.53 -5.04
CA ASP A 20 -16.31 20.48 -5.26
C ASP A 20 -16.60 21.34 -4.02
N HIS A 21 -16.19 20.91 -2.83
CA HIS A 21 -16.33 21.64 -1.58
C HIS A 21 -15.14 22.58 -1.25
N HIS A 22 -14.15 22.72 -2.14
CA HIS A 22 -12.95 23.54 -1.88
C HIS A 22 -13.28 24.96 -1.39
N GLY A 23 -14.33 25.60 -1.91
CA GLY A 23 -14.76 26.94 -1.50
C GLY A 23 -15.28 27.06 -0.06
N HIS A 24 -15.54 25.93 0.63
CA HIS A 24 -15.98 25.91 2.01
C HIS A 24 -14.82 25.80 3.01
N VAL A 25 -13.61 25.45 2.56
CA VAL A 25 -12.44 25.22 3.44
C VAL A 25 -12.17 26.43 4.33
N HIS A 26 -11.89 27.58 3.73
CA HIS A 26 -11.61 28.81 4.50
C HIS A 26 -12.80 29.27 5.34
N ARG A 27 -14.03 29.07 4.86
CA ARG A 27 -15.23 29.44 5.64
C ARG A 27 -15.33 28.65 6.93
N LEU A 28 -15.07 27.35 6.89
CA LEU A 28 -15.08 26.51 8.08
C LEU A 28 -13.93 26.84 9.03
N GLN A 29 -12.72 26.98 8.51
CA GLN A 29 -11.56 27.38 9.31
C GLN A 29 -11.79 28.70 10.01
N SER A 30 -12.23 29.74 9.29
CA SER A 30 -12.54 31.06 9.87
C SER A 30 -13.68 31.01 10.89
N ALA A 31 -14.69 30.18 10.69
CA ALA A 31 -15.76 30.01 11.67
C ALA A 31 -15.24 29.38 12.98
N LEU A 32 -14.32 28.43 12.88
CA LEU A 32 -13.67 27.81 14.04
C LEU A 32 -12.74 28.80 14.75
N ASP A 33 -12.01 29.63 14.01
CA ASP A 33 -11.20 30.71 14.59
C ASP A 33 -12.05 31.71 15.36
N ALA A 34 -13.20 32.11 14.81
CA ALA A 34 -14.15 32.99 15.48
C ALA A 34 -14.74 32.39 16.78
N LEU A 35 -14.78 31.06 16.88
CA LEU A 35 -15.15 30.34 18.08
C LEU A 35 -13.97 30.10 19.06
N GLY A 36 -12.79 30.62 18.78
CA GLY A 36 -11.57 30.44 19.60
C GLY A 36 -10.96 29.04 19.54
N LEU A 37 -11.27 28.26 18.50
CA LEU A 37 -10.83 26.87 18.34
C LEU A 37 -9.59 26.70 17.47
N ASP A 38 -9.00 27.78 16.97
CA ASP A 38 -7.79 27.80 16.14
C ASP A 38 -7.91 26.88 14.91
N GLY A 39 -9.00 27.05 14.18
CA GLY A 39 -9.36 26.19 13.04
C GLY A 39 -8.35 26.25 11.91
N SER A 40 -7.73 27.41 11.69
CA SER A 40 -6.71 27.62 10.64
C SER A 40 -5.46 26.74 10.84
N HIS A 41 -5.10 26.38 12.06
CA HIS A 41 -3.94 25.55 12.37
C HIS A 41 -4.28 24.10 12.76
N ARG A 42 -5.49 23.89 13.32
CA ARG A 42 -5.89 22.60 13.87
C ARG A 42 -6.79 21.77 12.93
N LEU A 43 -7.45 22.42 11.94
CA LEU A 43 -8.26 21.72 10.94
C LEU A 43 -7.52 21.66 9.61
N GLU A 44 -7.13 20.48 9.22
CA GLU A 44 -6.59 20.14 7.90
C GLU A 44 -7.71 19.56 7.03
N ILE A 45 -7.78 19.94 5.76
CA ILE A 45 -8.80 19.42 4.84
C ILE A 45 -8.09 18.82 3.63
N VAL A 46 -8.29 17.52 3.42
CA VAL A 46 -7.83 16.79 2.24
C VAL A 46 -8.95 16.80 1.21
N LEU A 47 -8.69 17.40 0.04
CA LEU A 47 -9.64 17.46 -1.06
C LEU A 47 -9.43 16.28 -2.01
N MET A 48 -10.46 15.45 -2.17
CA MET A 48 -10.41 14.30 -3.07
C MET A 48 -11.12 14.58 -4.38
N GLN A 49 -10.46 14.20 -5.49
CA GLN A 49 -11.08 14.21 -6.81
C GLN A 49 -12.08 13.07 -6.98
N LEU A 50 -13.01 13.26 -7.93
CA LEU A 50 -13.97 12.22 -8.29
C LEU A 50 -13.25 11.01 -8.89
N VAL A 51 -13.69 9.83 -8.46
CA VAL A 51 -13.28 8.55 -9.05
C VAL A 51 -14.27 8.15 -10.13
N ARG A 52 -13.76 7.82 -11.32
CA ARG A 52 -14.56 7.26 -12.42
C ARG A 52 -14.40 5.75 -12.40
N MET A 53 -15.53 5.05 -12.32
CA MET A 53 -15.52 3.59 -12.43
C MET A 53 -15.49 3.19 -13.91
N MET A 54 -14.57 2.31 -14.28
CA MET A 54 -14.38 1.80 -15.65
C MET A 54 -14.62 0.30 -15.68
N GLN A 55 -15.28 -0.19 -16.71
CA GLN A 55 -15.46 -1.62 -17.00
C GLN A 55 -15.53 -1.84 -18.51
N GLY A 56 -14.76 -2.78 -19.06
CA GLY A 56 -14.68 -3.02 -20.49
C GLY A 56 -14.21 -1.79 -21.30
N GLY A 57 -13.40 -0.89 -20.66
CA GLY A 57 -12.96 0.36 -21.30
C GLY A 57 -13.99 1.49 -21.29
N GLU A 58 -15.17 1.29 -20.71
CA GLU A 58 -16.24 2.28 -20.68
C GLU A 58 -16.53 2.75 -19.24
N VAL A 59 -17.06 4.00 -19.12
CA VAL A 59 -17.43 4.55 -17.81
C VAL A 59 -18.72 3.92 -17.29
N VAL A 60 -18.65 3.28 -16.12
CA VAL A 60 -19.82 2.74 -15.41
C VAL A 60 -20.45 3.85 -14.57
N ARG A 61 -21.67 4.27 -14.93
CA ARG A 61 -22.39 5.35 -14.20
C ARG A 61 -23.48 4.84 -13.28
N MET A 62 -23.96 3.63 -13.50
CA MET A 62 -25.08 3.05 -12.76
C MET A 62 -24.82 1.58 -12.44
N SER A 63 -25.32 1.12 -11.29
CA SER A 63 -25.29 -0.28 -10.90
C SER A 63 -26.12 -1.11 -11.89
N LYS A 64 -25.55 -2.18 -12.43
CA LYS A 64 -26.23 -3.12 -13.34
C LYS A 64 -27.45 -3.78 -12.67
N ARG A 65 -27.39 -3.97 -11.34
CA ARG A 65 -28.44 -4.63 -10.56
C ARG A 65 -29.61 -3.72 -10.26
N THR A 66 -29.37 -2.46 -9.91
CA THR A 66 -30.41 -1.56 -9.40
C THR A 66 -30.84 -0.49 -10.37
N GLY A 67 -30.06 -0.22 -11.44
CA GLY A 67 -30.28 0.89 -12.39
C GLY A 67 -30.10 2.27 -11.75
N LYS A 68 -29.57 2.33 -10.51
CA LYS A 68 -29.27 3.56 -9.76
C LYS A 68 -27.77 3.82 -9.74
N SER A 69 -27.37 4.95 -9.17
CA SER A 69 -25.93 5.25 -8.95
C SER A 69 -25.24 4.08 -8.26
N LEU A 70 -24.01 3.77 -8.69
CA LEU A 70 -23.19 2.71 -8.10
C LEU A 70 -22.89 3.08 -6.64
N THR A 71 -23.27 2.22 -5.72
CA THR A 71 -22.95 2.36 -4.29
C THR A 71 -21.68 1.61 -3.94
N LEU A 72 -21.09 1.91 -2.76
CA LEU A 72 -19.97 1.13 -2.24
C LEU A 72 -20.31 -0.36 -2.07
N SER A 73 -21.54 -0.67 -1.64
CA SER A 73 -21.99 -2.06 -1.52
C SER A 73 -22.03 -2.77 -2.87
N ASP A 74 -22.56 -2.09 -3.92
CA ASP A 74 -22.56 -2.66 -5.27
C ASP A 74 -21.13 -2.94 -5.76
N LEU A 75 -20.17 -2.04 -5.46
CA LEU A 75 -18.77 -2.23 -5.80
C LEU A 75 -18.16 -3.45 -5.08
N LEU A 76 -18.39 -3.58 -3.77
CA LEU A 76 -17.85 -4.67 -2.97
C LEU A 76 -18.53 -6.02 -3.22
N ASP A 77 -19.70 -6.04 -3.88
CA ASP A 77 -20.31 -7.26 -4.42
C ASP A 77 -19.58 -7.75 -5.70
N GLU A 78 -18.89 -6.85 -6.42
CA GLU A 78 -18.21 -7.17 -7.69
C GLU A 78 -16.70 -7.41 -7.53
N ILE A 79 -16.04 -6.77 -6.55
CA ILE A 79 -14.60 -6.86 -6.35
C ILE A 79 -14.23 -7.16 -4.88
N PRO A 80 -13.10 -7.84 -4.62
CA PRO A 80 -12.61 -8.05 -3.27
C PRO A 80 -12.33 -6.72 -2.53
N VAL A 81 -12.54 -6.71 -1.21
CA VAL A 81 -12.25 -5.56 -0.34
C VAL A 81 -10.80 -5.10 -0.46
N ASP A 82 -9.87 -6.05 -0.54
CA ASP A 82 -8.44 -5.76 -0.72
C ASP A 82 -8.16 -4.98 -2.02
N ALA A 83 -8.82 -5.39 -3.11
CA ALA A 83 -8.71 -4.69 -4.38
C ALA A 83 -9.26 -3.26 -4.28
N ALA A 84 -10.45 -3.08 -3.67
CA ALA A 84 -11.00 -1.76 -3.44
C ALA A 84 -10.03 -0.88 -2.64
N ARG A 85 -9.52 -1.38 -1.50
CA ARG A 85 -8.56 -0.64 -0.65
C ARG A 85 -7.28 -0.29 -1.38
N TYR A 86 -6.68 -1.26 -2.06
CA TYR A 86 -5.43 -1.06 -2.80
C TYR A 86 -5.59 0.01 -3.88
N PHE A 87 -6.61 -0.13 -4.74
CA PHE A 87 -6.77 0.78 -5.87
C PHE A 87 -7.18 2.18 -5.43
N PHE A 88 -8.09 2.35 -4.46
CA PHE A 88 -8.42 3.67 -3.94
C PHE A 88 -7.22 4.37 -3.30
N ASN A 89 -6.29 3.63 -2.70
CA ASN A 89 -5.06 4.18 -2.13
C ASN A 89 -3.94 4.36 -3.17
N SER A 90 -4.11 3.92 -4.42
CA SER A 90 -3.03 3.92 -5.42
C SER A 90 -2.75 5.29 -6.04
N ARG A 91 -3.58 6.30 -5.75
CA ARG A 91 -3.47 7.67 -6.25
C ARG A 91 -3.57 8.66 -5.12
N ALA A 92 -2.85 9.79 -5.25
CA ALA A 92 -2.99 10.93 -4.36
C ALA A 92 -4.42 11.52 -4.45
N ALA A 93 -4.92 12.06 -3.35
CA ALA A 93 -6.30 12.53 -3.23
C ALA A 93 -6.70 13.58 -4.29
N GLU A 94 -5.78 14.49 -4.63
CA GLU A 94 -5.99 15.54 -5.63
C GLU A 94 -5.93 15.05 -7.08
N THR A 95 -5.55 13.79 -7.31
CA THR A 95 -5.41 13.23 -8.66
C THR A 95 -6.72 12.60 -9.12
N GLN A 96 -7.19 12.93 -10.33
CA GLN A 96 -8.31 12.21 -10.94
C GLN A 96 -7.95 10.74 -11.12
N MET A 97 -8.89 9.88 -10.77
CA MET A 97 -8.69 8.43 -10.82
C MET A 97 -9.74 7.77 -11.70
N GLU A 98 -9.28 6.90 -12.59
CA GLU A 98 -10.10 5.90 -13.25
C GLU A 98 -9.86 4.56 -12.54
N PHE A 99 -10.92 4.02 -11.94
CA PHE A 99 -10.89 2.75 -11.25
C PHE A 99 -11.35 1.67 -12.22
N ASP A 100 -10.42 0.86 -12.69
CA ASP A 100 -10.66 -0.23 -13.60
C ASP A 100 -11.10 -1.49 -12.84
N LEU A 101 -12.39 -1.85 -12.98
CA LEU A 101 -12.98 -3.01 -12.33
C LEU A 101 -12.41 -4.33 -12.88
N ASP A 102 -12.10 -4.37 -14.17
CA ASP A 102 -11.57 -5.58 -14.81
C ASP A 102 -10.13 -5.84 -14.33
N LEU A 103 -9.33 -4.77 -14.22
CA LEU A 103 -7.97 -4.87 -13.64
C LEU A 103 -8.00 -5.29 -12.17
N ALA A 104 -8.97 -4.78 -11.40
CA ALA A 104 -9.07 -5.02 -9.97
C ALA A 104 -9.30 -6.50 -9.60
N VAL A 105 -9.88 -7.29 -10.51
CA VAL A 105 -10.14 -8.73 -10.31
C VAL A 105 -9.15 -9.64 -11.03
N LYS A 106 -8.22 -9.11 -11.82
CA LYS A 106 -7.19 -9.91 -12.51
C LYS A 106 -6.26 -10.61 -11.50
N GLN A 107 -5.95 -11.87 -11.79
CA GLN A 107 -5.01 -12.70 -11.03
C GLN A 107 -3.71 -12.93 -11.83
N ASP A 108 -3.10 -11.84 -12.28
CA ASP A 108 -1.84 -11.84 -13.01
C ASP A 108 -0.98 -10.63 -12.65
N SER A 109 0.21 -10.53 -13.25
CA SER A 109 1.18 -9.46 -12.98
C SER A 109 0.74 -8.06 -13.41
N ASP A 110 -0.32 -7.93 -14.21
CA ASP A 110 -0.86 -6.63 -14.60
C ASP A 110 -1.57 -5.96 -13.41
N ASN A 111 -2.14 -6.79 -12.49
CA ASN A 111 -2.74 -6.32 -11.25
C ASN A 111 -1.66 -6.08 -10.19
N PRO A 112 -1.36 -4.83 -9.81
CA PRO A 112 -0.27 -4.53 -8.88
C PRO A 112 -0.54 -5.05 -7.46
N LEU A 113 -1.81 -5.21 -7.05
CA LEU A 113 -2.15 -5.86 -5.78
C LEU A 113 -1.76 -7.34 -5.81
N TYR A 114 -2.25 -8.06 -6.84
CA TYR A 114 -1.92 -9.47 -7.02
C TYR A 114 -0.40 -9.69 -7.09
N TYR A 115 0.30 -8.82 -7.82
CA TYR A 115 1.76 -8.85 -7.92
C TYR A 115 2.46 -8.75 -6.55
N CYS A 116 1.99 -7.85 -5.67
CA CYS A 116 2.56 -7.71 -4.32
C CYS A 116 2.21 -8.90 -3.42
N GLN A 117 0.96 -9.37 -3.46
CA GLN A 117 0.52 -10.54 -2.69
C GLN A 117 1.27 -11.80 -3.14
N TYR A 118 1.43 -11.97 -4.45
CA TYR A 118 2.20 -13.08 -5.01
C TYR A 118 3.69 -13.04 -4.59
N ALA A 119 4.31 -11.87 -4.56
CA ALA A 119 5.69 -11.74 -4.08
C ALA A 119 5.81 -12.20 -2.63
N HIS A 120 4.90 -11.80 -1.74
CA HIS A 120 4.86 -12.25 -0.35
C HIS A 120 4.68 -13.76 -0.25
N ALA A 121 3.67 -14.33 -0.91
CA ALA A 121 3.41 -15.77 -0.90
C ALA A 121 4.58 -16.59 -1.46
N ARG A 122 5.26 -16.07 -2.50
CA ARG A 122 6.45 -16.70 -3.08
C ARG A 122 7.60 -16.78 -2.08
N ILE A 123 7.84 -15.70 -1.31
CA ILE A 123 8.88 -15.73 -0.26
C ILE A 123 8.50 -16.73 0.83
N CYS A 124 7.24 -16.73 1.29
CA CYS A 124 6.76 -17.71 2.28
C CYS A 124 6.97 -19.15 1.79
N SER A 125 6.65 -19.42 0.53
CA SER A 125 6.87 -20.74 -0.10
C SER A 125 8.35 -21.11 -0.19
N LEU A 126 9.23 -20.15 -0.52
CA LEU A 126 10.67 -20.36 -0.55
C LEU A 126 11.19 -20.75 0.83
N LEU A 127 10.90 -19.96 1.86
CA LEU A 127 11.40 -20.20 3.21
C LEU A 127 10.91 -21.57 3.74
N ARG A 128 9.65 -21.89 3.53
CA ARG A 128 9.07 -23.19 3.92
C ARG A 128 9.75 -24.37 3.21
N LYS A 129 9.99 -24.27 1.90
CA LYS A 129 10.72 -25.31 1.14
C LYS A 129 12.14 -25.52 1.64
N MET A 130 12.84 -24.45 2.02
CA MET A 130 14.17 -24.58 2.62
C MET A 130 14.14 -25.32 3.94
N GLU A 131 13.14 -25.05 4.80
CA GLU A 131 12.93 -25.75 6.06
C GLU A 131 12.58 -27.24 5.84
N GLU A 132 11.71 -27.57 4.87
CA GLU A 132 11.36 -28.94 4.48
C GLU A 132 12.58 -29.73 3.98
N GLU A 133 13.54 -29.06 3.36
CA GLU A 133 14.81 -29.65 2.89
C GLU A 133 15.88 -29.69 4.01
N GLY A 134 15.55 -29.31 5.23
CA GLY A 134 16.42 -29.35 6.41
C GLY A 134 17.35 -28.12 6.55
N VAL A 135 17.13 -27.07 5.76
CA VAL A 135 17.86 -25.81 5.90
C VAL A 135 17.09 -24.88 6.82
N THR A 136 17.59 -24.69 8.03
CA THR A 136 17.00 -23.73 8.99
C THR A 136 17.33 -22.30 8.58
N VAL A 137 16.31 -21.45 8.49
CA VAL A 137 16.52 -20.02 8.27
C VAL A 137 17.10 -19.39 9.54
N PRO A 138 18.34 -18.89 9.54
CA PRO A 138 18.97 -18.39 10.74
C PRO A 138 18.30 -17.10 11.23
N GLU A 139 18.32 -16.86 12.55
CA GLU A 139 17.82 -15.59 13.10
C GLU A 139 18.70 -14.40 12.66
N GLN A 140 19.99 -14.63 12.56
CA GLN A 140 21.00 -13.65 12.15
C GLN A 140 22.02 -14.32 11.24
N ALA A 141 22.56 -13.55 10.31
CA ALA A 141 23.70 -13.95 9.46
C ALA A 141 24.61 -12.75 9.25
N ASP A 142 25.84 -13.01 8.84
CA ASP A 142 26.76 -11.96 8.41
C ASP A 142 26.31 -11.45 7.03
N LEU A 143 25.71 -10.26 6.98
CA LEU A 143 25.22 -9.65 5.74
C LEU A 143 26.37 -8.99 4.94
N THR A 144 27.60 -8.91 5.45
CA THR A 144 28.73 -8.33 4.74
C THR A 144 29.22 -9.21 3.58
N VAL A 145 28.78 -10.48 3.56
CA VAL A 145 29.08 -11.42 2.45
C VAL A 145 28.20 -11.14 1.21
N LEU A 146 27.12 -10.35 1.35
CA LEU A 146 26.29 -9.95 0.23
C LEU A 146 27.01 -8.91 -0.62
N SER A 147 27.33 -9.24 -1.86
CA SER A 147 28.16 -8.40 -2.76
C SER A 147 27.55 -8.19 -4.14
N GLU A 148 26.53 -8.98 -4.51
CA GLU A 148 25.86 -8.84 -5.80
C GLU A 148 25.02 -7.57 -5.86
N GLU A 149 24.91 -6.97 -7.04
CA GLU A 149 24.19 -5.71 -7.24
C GLU A 149 22.72 -5.82 -6.78
N GLU A 150 22.06 -6.94 -7.11
CA GLU A 150 20.67 -7.19 -6.78
C GLU A 150 20.42 -7.40 -5.28
N GLU A 151 21.41 -7.96 -4.56
CA GLU A 151 21.38 -8.11 -3.12
C GLU A 151 21.42 -6.74 -2.45
N LEU A 152 22.39 -5.91 -2.82
CA LEU A 152 22.59 -4.57 -2.29
C LEU A 152 21.40 -3.65 -2.64
N ALA A 153 20.86 -3.78 -3.85
CA ALA A 153 19.69 -3.04 -4.27
C ALA A 153 18.44 -3.41 -3.46
N LEU A 154 18.26 -4.70 -3.12
CA LEU A 154 17.15 -5.14 -2.26
C LEU A 154 17.33 -4.63 -0.82
N VAL A 155 18.53 -4.70 -0.25
CA VAL A 155 18.83 -4.11 1.08
C VAL A 155 18.51 -2.62 1.08
N LYS A 156 18.95 -1.88 0.07
CA LYS A 156 18.65 -0.46 -0.08
C LYS A 156 17.13 -0.20 -0.17
N GLN A 157 16.42 -0.99 -0.97
CA GLN A 157 14.97 -0.82 -1.13
C GLN A 157 14.23 -1.05 0.20
N ILE A 158 14.63 -2.07 0.97
CA ILE A 158 14.07 -2.33 2.31
C ILE A 158 14.33 -1.14 3.24
N SER A 159 15.52 -0.57 3.23
CA SER A 159 15.91 0.54 4.12
C SER A 159 15.16 1.85 3.89
N LEU A 160 14.52 2.03 2.72
CA LEU A 160 13.73 3.23 2.40
C LEU A 160 12.34 3.27 3.08
N LEU A 161 11.84 2.15 3.63
CA LEU A 161 10.48 2.11 4.19
C LEU A 161 10.20 3.19 5.24
N PRO A 162 11.08 3.48 6.22
CA PRO A 162 10.80 4.51 7.21
C PRO A 162 10.58 5.90 6.60
N GLU A 163 11.37 6.26 5.59
CA GLU A 163 11.25 7.54 4.88
C GLU A 163 9.95 7.62 4.09
N GLU A 164 9.53 6.51 3.43
CA GLU A 164 8.27 6.46 2.70
C GLU A 164 7.06 6.56 3.63
N ILE A 165 7.11 5.96 4.81
CA ILE A 165 6.05 6.09 5.84
C ILE A 165 5.97 7.54 6.32
N ILE A 166 7.11 8.17 6.64
CA ILE A 166 7.15 9.57 7.09
C ILE A 166 6.59 10.48 6.00
N GLY A 167 7.02 10.30 4.74
CA GLY A 167 6.54 11.08 3.61
C GLY A 167 5.04 10.89 3.37
N ALA A 168 4.54 9.64 3.35
CA ALA A 168 3.12 9.34 3.19
C ALA A 168 2.26 9.98 4.30
N ALA A 169 2.75 9.96 5.54
CA ALA A 169 2.06 10.58 6.67
C ALA A 169 2.09 12.11 6.60
N ALA A 170 3.22 12.72 6.21
CA ALA A 170 3.35 14.16 6.07
C ALA A 170 2.46 14.73 4.97
N ASP A 171 2.46 14.06 3.81
CA ASP A 171 1.72 14.48 2.61
C ASP A 171 0.24 14.03 2.63
N ARG A 172 -0.20 13.19 3.59
CA ARG A 172 -1.50 12.51 3.58
C ARG A 172 -1.74 11.72 2.29
N ASP A 173 -0.67 11.16 1.73
CA ASP A 173 -0.67 10.44 0.46
C ASP A 173 -0.29 8.96 0.65
N PRO A 174 -1.26 8.05 0.85
CA PRO A 174 -1.00 6.61 0.98
C PRO A 174 -0.48 5.99 -0.32
N SER A 175 -0.62 6.65 -1.49
CA SER A 175 -0.14 6.12 -2.76
C SER A 175 1.38 5.92 -2.80
N ARG A 176 2.12 6.62 -1.95
CA ARG A 176 3.57 6.39 -1.75
C ARG A 176 3.84 4.96 -1.31
N LEU A 177 3.04 4.44 -0.38
CA LEU A 177 3.20 3.07 0.12
C LEU A 177 2.84 2.02 -0.95
N ASN A 178 1.82 2.27 -1.77
CA ASN A 178 1.50 1.40 -2.90
C ASN A 178 2.67 1.33 -3.91
N LYS A 179 3.23 2.49 -4.27
CA LYS A 179 4.38 2.58 -5.18
C LYS A 179 5.61 1.88 -4.60
N TYR A 180 5.87 2.11 -3.32
CA TYR A 180 6.96 1.45 -2.59
C TYR A 180 6.79 -0.07 -2.57
N ALA A 181 5.59 -0.60 -2.29
CA ALA A 181 5.32 -2.03 -2.29
C ALA A 181 5.65 -2.68 -3.64
N VAL A 182 5.18 -2.07 -4.74
CA VAL A 182 5.47 -2.56 -6.10
C VAL A 182 6.98 -2.54 -6.39
N ALA A 183 7.67 -1.44 -6.02
CA ALA A 183 9.12 -1.31 -6.23
C ALA A 183 9.90 -2.36 -5.43
N LEU A 184 9.51 -2.60 -4.16
CA LEU A 184 10.12 -3.62 -3.32
C LEU A 184 9.92 -5.02 -3.89
N CYS A 185 8.71 -5.35 -4.34
CA CYS A 185 8.40 -6.65 -4.95
C CYS A 185 9.18 -6.84 -6.25
N ALA A 186 9.29 -5.80 -7.09
CA ALA A 186 10.08 -5.86 -8.31
C ALA A 186 11.57 -6.09 -8.01
N GLN A 187 12.10 -5.42 -6.98
CA GLN A 187 13.50 -5.61 -6.58
C GLN A 187 13.73 -7.00 -6.00
N PHE A 188 12.78 -7.53 -5.20
CA PHE A 188 12.84 -8.92 -4.73
C PHE A 188 12.86 -9.92 -5.89
N HIS A 189 12.02 -9.73 -6.92
CA HIS A 189 12.02 -10.63 -8.07
C HIS A 189 13.33 -10.60 -8.87
N ARG A 190 13.95 -9.42 -9.01
CA ARG A 190 15.30 -9.32 -9.65
C ARG A 190 16.34 -10.10 -8.84
N PHE A 191 16.41 -9.84 -7.53
CA PHE A 191 17.29 -10.58 -6.62
C PHE A 191 17.06 -12.09 -6.73
N TYR A 192 15.80 -12.54 -6.63
CA TYR A 192 15.47 -13.97 -6.67
C TYR A 192 15.86 -14.65 -7.99
N ASN A 193 15.79 -13.92 -9.10
CA ASN A 193 16.16 -14.46 -10.42
C ASN A 193 17.67 -14.45 -10.65
N ALA A 194 18.38 -13.47 -10.13
CA ALA A 194 19.82 -13.32 -10.32
C ALA A 194 20.64 -14.15 -9.31
N CYS A 195 20.20 -14.17 -8.05
CA CYS A 195 20.95 -14.77 -6.94
C CYS A 195 20.37 -16.12 -6.57
N ARG A 196 21.08 -17.21 -6.91
CA ARG A 196 20.66 -18.57 -6.53
C ARG A 196 20.87 -18.76 -5.03
N ILE A 197 19.78 -19.06 -4.30
CA ILE A 197 19.83 -19.19 -2.84
C ILE A 197 20.28 -20.59 -2.44
N LYS A 198 19.67 -21.61 -3.02
CA LYS A 198 19.88 -23.01 -2.62
C LYS A 198 21.28 -23.54 -2.92
N GLU A 199 21.84 -23.14 -4.06
CA GLU A 199 23.14 -23.62 -4.53
C GLU A 199 24.32 -22.73 -4.07
N ALA A 200 24.06 -21.70 -3.25
CA ALA A 200 25.11 -20.85 -2.69
C ALA A 200 25.85 -21.55 -1.54
N GLU A 201 27.08 -21.09 -1.28
CA GLU A 201 27.83 -21.49 -0.08
C GLU A 201 27.03 -21.14 1.20
N ASP A 202 27.21 -21.89 2.27
CA ASP A 202 26.38 -21.82 3.46
C ASP A 202 26.25 -20.40 4.03
N GLU A 203 27.36 -19.65 4.13
CA GLU A 203 27.37 -18.29 4.66
C GLU A 203 26.55 -17.32 3.78
N VAL A 204 26.70 -17.41 2.45
CA VAL A 204 25.97 -16.59 1.47
C VAL A 204 24.51 -17.00 1.42
N ARG A 205 24.21 -18.30 1.45
CA ARG A 205 22.84 -18.83 1.53
C ARG A 205 22.12 -18.29 2.76
N ASP A 206 22.75 -18.36 3.91
CA ASP A 206 22.18 -17.92 5.17
C ASP A 206 21.90 -16.41 5.17
N ALA A 207 22.82 -15.60 4.65
CA ALA A 207 22.64 -14.17 4.46
C ALA A 207 21.47 -13.87 3.50
N ARG A 208 21.35 -14.59 2.38
CA ARG A 208 20.22 -14.47 1.41
C ARG A 208 18.89 -14.86 2.02
N LEU A 209 18.85 -15.90 2.88
CA LEU A 209 17.64 -16.30 3.58
C LEU A 209 17.18 -15.24 4.61
N VAL A 210 18.12 -14.63 5.34
CA VAL A 210 17.82 -13.50 6.23
C VAL A 210 17.29 -12.32 5.43
N LEU A 211 17.88 -12.01 4.27
CA LEU A 211 17.40 -10.96 3.38
C LEU A 211 15.99 -11.24 2.84
N CYS A 212 15.69 -12.49 2.44
CA CYS A 212 14.34 -12.92 2.06
C CYS A 212 13.33 -12.72 3.19
N ARG A 213 13.68 -13.10 4.42
CA ARG A 213 12.82 -12.89 5.59
C ARG A 213 12.57 -11.42 5.86
N ALA A 214 13.58 -10.57 5.74
CA ALA A 214 13.43 -9.12 5.87
C ALA A 214 12.52 -8.56 4.78
N ALA A 215 12.69 -8.96 3.51
CA ALA A 215 11.82 -8.56 2.40
C ALA A 215 10.38 -8.99 2.64
N ARG A 216 10.13 -10.25 3.06
CA ARG A 216 8.79 -10.75 3.41
C ARG A 216 8.12 -9.88 4.47
N GLN A 217 8.84 -9.63 5.58
CA GLN A 217 8.30 -8.83 6.67
C GLN A 217 7.99 -7.39 6.23
N THR A 218 8.85 -6.82 5.40
CA THR A 218 8.66 -5.46 4.89
C THR A 218 7.44 -5.39 3.96
N ILE A 219 7.28 -6.34 3.03
CA ILE A 219 6.08 -6.42 2.17
C ILE A 219 4.82 -6.59 3.02
N TYR A 220 4.83 -7.51 3.99
CA TYR A 220 3.74 -7.70 4.93
C TYR A 220 3.35 -6.40 5.62
N ASN A 221 4.32 -5.70 6.22
CA ASN A 221 4.07 -4.46 6.95
C ASN A 221 3.41 -3.40 6.06
N VAL A 222 3.89 -3.23 4.83
CA VAL A 222 3.32 -2.25 3.89
C VAL A 222 1.91 -2.62 3.48
N LEU A 223 1.64 -3.88 3.15
CA LEU A 223 0.30 -4.34 2.78
C LEU A 223 -0.70 -4.12 3.92
N ILE A 224 -0.33 -4.47 5.15
CA ILE A 224 -1.18 -4.23 6.33
C ILE A 224 -1.41 -2.74 6.58
N MET A 225 -0.40 -1.87 6.39
CA MET A 225 -0.56 -0.41 6.54
C MET A 225 -1.61 0.17 5.57
N ILE A 226 -1.69 -0.34 4.35
CA ILE A 226 -2.73 0.08 3.38
C ILE A 226 -4.04 -0.70 3.53
N GLY A 227 -4.15 -1.56 4.54
CA GLY A 227 -5.36 -2.31 4.88
C GLY A 227 -5.67 -3.47 3.95
N VAL A 228 -4.63 -4.14 3.43
CA VAL A 228 -4.68 -5.25 2.49
C VAL A 228 -4.02 -6.48 3.12
N GLU A 229 -4.56 -7.66 2.86
CA GLU A 229 -3.99 -8.91 3.34
C GLU A 229 -2.68 -9.26 2.61
N ALA A 230 -1.78 -9.95 3.35
CA ALA A 230 -0.55 -10.52 2.81
C ALA A 230 -0.63 -12.05 2.91
N PRO A 231 -1.22 -12.74 1.92
CA PRO A 231 -1.41 -14.18 1.97
C PRO A 231 -0.07 -14.92 1.94
N GLU A 232 0.03 -16.02 2.67
CA GLU A 232 1.21 -16.90 2.66
C GLU A 232 1.15 -17.96 1.55
N HIS A 233 -0.03 -18.14 0.96
CA HIS A 233 -0.33 -19.07 -0.12
C HIS A 233 -1.17 -18.40 -1.20
N MET A 234 -0.80 -18.62 -2.46
CA MET A 234 -1.57 -18.24 -3.64
C MET A 234 -1.46 -19.32 -4.72
#